data_3676a5330c3dbc2791dce8b9d75a2371
#
_entry.id   3676a5330c3dbc2791dce8b9d75a2371
#
_cell.length_a   1.000
_cell.length_b   1.000
_cell.length_c   1.000
_cell.angle_alpha   90.00
_cell.angle_beta   90.00
_cell.angle_gamma   90.00
#
_symmetry.space_group_name_H-M   'P 1'
#
loop_
_entity.id
_entity.type
_entity.pdbx_description
1 polymer ?
#
loop_
_entity_poly.entity_id
_entity_poly.type
_entity_poly.pdbx_seq_one_letter_code
_entity_poly.pdbx_strand_id
1 'polypeptide(L)'
;MMKAEISILDNWRVHTDSQEVTDMKKKKKQVQAGTTRRVFRYFRYTECDAFGQYLHEMSLDGWHFQKWQMGLVFEKGEPADITYCVEVFPKGSEMDLKPEEQAEEYADYCSVAGWELIDGQRKFCIFRRRDPDAMPIVTEEERFENVRKAERRELLRDMLVPVLLTAQFWCRALGREFADWIFSPPYLWILLVATLLLAERLLQCGRTILWSVRGKQALREGRPVSYGRQPFRRIMEWILVILLETGVVALLVSISMPKAGLALVGSIFVILTFTAAILWFRPSRGANWWLQIGGGIGLTFFLIIVSVAVVFTENGTAENQKALAQLPLTQENFREMNGEPDYAEYVSEKSIFGSRMKGTVLWMNEELEGDTLSYDVYRSRYAWVLDKIWKTERDAAYYRDAEEIDPNPWDALEVRSDMGGIAVCARYEDALLFFYADTPPSEDQTELILEKLDLLEDAD
;
A
#
# COMPACT_ATOMS: atom_id res chain seq x y z
N MET A 1 67.83 -32.67 17.57
CA MET A 1 66.86 -33.55 16.95
C MET A 1 65.53 -33.59 17.74
N MET A 2 65.50 -33.61 19.05
CA MET A 2 64.28 -33.71 19.89
C MET A 2 63.33 -32.48 19.90
N LYS A 3 63.80 -31.28 19.56
CA LYS A 3 62.97 -30.06 19.51
C LYS A 3 62.14 -29.91 18.20
N ALA A 4 62.52 -30.56 17.13
CA ALA A 4 61.79 -30.51 15.86
C ALA A 4 60.59 -31.49 15.81
N GLU A 5 60.66 -32.61 16.52
CA GLU A 5 59.53 -33.56 16.58
C GLU A 5 58.38 -33.11 17.45
N ILE A 6 58.65 -32.35 18.54
CA ILE A 6 57.61 -31.78 19.40
C ILE A 6 56.82 -30.68 18.67
N SER A 7 57.48 -29.88 17.85
CA SER A 7 56.82 -28.82 17.03
C SER A 7 55.91 -29.39 15.94
N ILE A 8 56.23 -30.53 15.37
CA ILE A 8 55.41 -31.20 14.33
C ILE A 8 54.17 -31.86 14.95
N LEU A 9 54.31 -32.46 16.13
CA LEU A 9 53.20 -33.08 16.87
C LEU A 9 52.21 -32.06 17.42
N ASP A 10 52.66 -30.89 17.87
CA ASP A 10 51.78 -29.82 18.32
C ASP A 10 51.05 -29.15 17.16
N ASN A 11 51.69 -29.00 16.00
CA ASN A 11 51.05 -28.50 14.79
C ASN A 11 50.01 -29.49 14.21
N TRP A 12 50.24 -30.80 14.33
CA TRP A 12 49.31 -31.84 13.95
C TRP A 12 48.08 -31.87 14.91
N ARG A 13 48.24 -31.70 16.21
CA ARG A 13 47.15 -31.66 17.17
C ARG A 13 46.26 -30.43 16.98
N VAL A 14 46.85 -29.27 16.75
CA VAL A 14 46.08 -28.02 16.48
C VAL A 14 45.34 -28.10 15.17
N HIS A 15 45.86 -28.78 14.14
CA HIS A 15 45.17 -28.97 12.84
C HIS A 15 44.05 -29.99 12.90
N THR A 16 44.19 -31.08 13.67
CA THR A 16 43.12 -32.09 13.84
C THR A 16 42.00 -31.55 14.70
N ASP A 17 42.27 -30.82 15.79
CA ASP A 17 41.24 -30.17 16.62
C ASP A 17 40.43 -29.12 15.84
N SER A 18 41.08 -28.32 14.99
CA SER A 18 40.39 -27.33 14.17
C SER A 18 39.56 -27.97 13.04
N GLN A 19 39.97 -29.09 12.47
CA GLN A 19 39.17 -29.82 11.48
C GLN A 19 38.00 -30.55 12.16
N GLU A 20 38.17 -31.20 13.29
CA GLU A 20 37.08 -31.81 14.04
C GLU A 20 36.05 -30.80 14.51
N VAL A 21 36.46 -29.65 14.99
CA VAL A 21 35.54 -28.53 15.36
C VAL A 21 34.81 -27.99 14.14
N THR A 22 35.49 -27.91 13.00
CA THR A 22 34.88 -27.46 11.74
C THR A 22 33.90 -28.50 11.17
N ASP A 23 34.23 -29.76 11.25
CA ASP A 23 33.37 -30.87 10.82
C ASP A 23 32.22 -31.10 11.80
N MET A 24 32.38 -30.92 13.08
CA MET A 24 31.29 -30.88 14.05
C MET A 24 30.36 -29.67 13.81
N LYS A 25 30.89 -28.50 13.50
CA LYS A 25 30.10 -27.33 13.10
C LYS A 25 29.36 -27.55 11.79
N LYS A 26 30.00 -28.19 10.79
CA LYS A 26 29.33 -28.58 9.53
C LYS A 26 28.28 -29.67 9.75
N LYS A 27 28.54 -30.70 10.55
CA LYS A 27 27.57 -31.72 10.93
C LYS A 27 26.40 -31.12 11.73
N LYS A 28 26.64 -30.24 12.70
CA LYS A 28 25.58 -29.48 13.37
C LYS A 28 24.75 -28.65 12.40
N LYS A 29 25.40 -28.00 11.43
CA LYS A 29 24.72 -27.20 10.41
C LYS A 29 23.92 -28.05 9.41
N GLN A 30 24.36 -29.25 9.07
CA GLN A 30 23.63 -30.20 8.21
C GLN A 30 22.48 -30.91 8.95
N VAL A 31 22.65 -31.22 10.23
CA VAL A 31 21.57 -31.77 11.07
C VAL A 31 20.50 -30.71 11.36
N GLN A 32 20.87 -29.42 11.46
CA GLN A 32 19.93 -28.31 11.66
C GLN A 32 19.08 -27.97 10.43
N ALA A 33 19.51 -28.30 9.22
CA ALA A 33 18.77 -27.94 7.98
C ALA A 33 17.44 -28.68 7.81
N GLY A 34 17.20 -29.81 8.53
CA GLY A 34 15.93 -30.55 8.51
C GLY A 34 15.09 -30.43 9.79
N THR A 35 15.58 -29.70 10.80
CA THR A 35 15.02 -29.68 12.16
C THR A 35 14.35 -28.36 12.54
N THR A 36 14.35 -27.35 11.66
CA THR A 36 13.75 -26.04 11.95
C THR A 36 12.55 -25.78 11.04
N ARG A 37 11.47 -25.27 11.62
CA ARG A 37 10.25 -24.86 10.93
C ARG A 37 9.97 -23.39 11.22
N ARG A 38 9.67 -22.60 10.18
CA ARG A 38 9.25 -21.21 10.32
C ARG A 38 7.79 -21.08 9.97
N VAL A 39 7.02 -20.39 10.81
CA VAL A 39 5.58 -20.16 10.61
C VAL A 39 5.31 -18.67 10.66
N PHE A 40 4.70 -18.15 9.61
CA PHE A 40 4.22 -16.77 9.55
C PHE A 40 2.81 -16.72 10.12
N ARG A 41 2.72 -16.33 11.40
CA ARG A 41 1.45 -16.18 12.08
C ARG A 41 1.49 -14.94 12.96
N TYR A 42 0.47 -14.10 12.79
CA TYR A 42 0.33 -12.86 13.54
C TYR A 42 -0.71 -13.03 14.64
N PHE A 43 -0.44 -12.47 15.81
CA PHE A 43 -1.34 -12.39 16.95
C PHE A 43 -1.44 -10.93 17.41
N ARG A 44 -2.62 -10.53 17.86
CA ARG A 44 -2.83 -9.24 18.52
C ARG A 44 -2.65 -9.36 20.02
N TYR A 45 -2.52 -8.24 20.69
CA TYR A 45 -2.39 -8.24 22.16
C TYR A 45 -3.62 -8.84 22.86
N THR A 46 -4.80 -8.67 22.29
CA THR A 46 -6.04 -9.33 22.77
C THR A 46 -6.11 -10.84 22.53
N GLU A 47 -5.09 -11.45 21.90
CA GLU A 47 -5.03 -12.89 21.59
C GLU A 47 -3.88 -13.61 22.35
N CYS A 48 -3.42 -13.08 23.51
CA CYS A 48 -2.31 -13.65 24.28
C CYS A 48 -2.52 -15.13 24.63
N ASP A 49 -3.72 -15.52 25.10
CA ASP A 49 -4.01 -16.91 25.43
C ASP A 49 -4.04 -17.80 24.20
N ALA A 50 -4.63 -17.32 23.10
CA ALA A 50 -4.62 -18.05 21.84
C ALA A 50 -3.22 -18.22 21.27
N PHE A 51 -2.31 -17.28 21.56
CA PHE A 51 -0.91 -17.41 21.17
C PHE A 51 -0.19 -18.44 22.02
N GLY A 52 -0.32 -18.37 23.35
CA GLY A 52 0.25 -19.38 24.26
C GLY A 52 -0.26 -20.79 23.95
N GLN A 53 -1.58 -20.94 23.71
CA GLN A 53 -2.19 -22.21 23.32
C GLN A 53 -1.62 -22.73 21.98
N TYR A 54 -1.41 -21.86 21.00
CA TYR A 54 -0.82 -22.25 19.73
C TYR A 54 0.62 -22.79 19.90
N LEU A 55 1.43 -22.16 20.74
CA LEU A 55 2.80 -22.63 21.03
C LEU A 55 2.76 -23.98 21.76
N HIS A 56 1.83 -24.15 22.67
CA HIS A 56 1.59 -25.43 23.37
C HIS A 56 1.19 -26.54 22.39
N GLU A 57 0.19 -26.29 21.50
CA GLU A 57 -0.24 -27.25 20.47
C GLU A 57 0.96 -27.67 19.59
N MET A 58 1.82 -26.73 19.20
CA MET A 58 3.04 -27.01 18.43
C MET A 58 4.03 -27.88 19.23
N SER A 59 4.16 -27.69 20.53
CA SER A 59 5.06 -28.51 21.37
C SER A 59 4.57 -29.96 21.53
N LEU A 60 3.24 -30.17 21.57
CA LEU A 60 2.66 -31.52 21.56
C LEU A 60 2.94 -32.27 20.24
N ASP A 61 3.08 -31.53 19.13
CA ASP A 61 3.50 -32.07 17.82
C ASP A 61 5.02 -32.24 17.70
N GLY A 62 5.79 -31.95 18.79
CA GLY A 62 7.26 -32.02 18.82
C GLY A 62 7.93 -30.82 18.13
N TRP A 63 7.27 -29.68 18.03
CA TRP A 63 7.83 -28.42 17.54
C TRP A 63 7.94 -27.42 18.68
N HIS A 64 9.18 -27.16 19.15
CA HIS A 64 9.44 -26.28 20.28
C HIS A 64 9.78 -24.89 19.83
N PHE A 65 9.12 -23.88 20.35
CA PHE A 65 9.39 -22.47 20.01
C PHE A 65 10.78 -22.06 20.48
N GLN A 66 11.54 -21.42 19.58
CA GLN A 66 12.89 -20.95 19.86
C GLN A 66 13.01 -19.45 19.86
N LYS A 67 12.46 -18.79 18.83
CA LYS A 67 12.56 -17.35 18.68
C LYS A 67 11.54 -16.81 17.67
N TRP A 68 11.32 -15.52 17.74
CA TRP A 68 10.51 -14.77 16.77
C TRP A 68 11.43 -13.97 15.84
N GLN A 69 11.82 -14.54 14.72
CA GLN A 69 12.71 -13.93 13.73
C GLN A 69 12.13 -14.12 12.34
N MET A 70 11.59 -13.05 11.75
CA MET A 70 10.89 -13.13 10.46
C MET A 70 9.88 -14.29 10.44
N GLY A 71 8.96 -14.27 11.44
CA GLY A 71 8.05 -15.36 11.76
C GLY A 71 8.47 -16.16 13.01
N LEU A 72 7.59 -17.03 13.47
CA LEU A 72 7.84 -17.92 14.61
C LEU A 72 8.74 -19.09 14.17
N VAL A 73 9.88 -19.24 14.81
CA VAL A 73 10.86 -20.28 14.52
C VAL A 73 10.74 -21.38 15.56
N PHE A 74 10.53 -22.60 15.10
CA PHE A 74 10.42 -23.82 15.91
C PHE A 74 11.56 -24.78 15.57
N GLU A 75 11.97 -25.54 16.58
CA GLU A 75 12.92 -26.62 16.43
C GLU A 75 12.24 -27.97 16.69
N LYS A 76 12.55 -28.97 15.87
CA LYS A 76 12.02 -30.33 16.03
C LYS A 76 12.67 -31.02 17.23
N GLY A 77 11.84 -31.50 18.14
CA GLY A 77 12.21 -32.28 19.29
C GLY A 77 11.22 -33.43 19.55
N GLU A 78 11.30 -34.06 20.70
CA GLU A 78 10.29 -34.99 21.15
C GLU A 78 8.99 -34.25 21.49
N PRO A 79 7.82 -34.84 21.20
CA PRO A 79 6.55 -34.29 21.66
C PRO A 79 6.55 -34.11 23.19
N ALA A 80 6.22 -32.89 23.63
CA ALA A 80 6.25 -32.55 25.05
C ALA A 80 5.10 -31.62 25.42
N ASP A 81 4.55 -31.83 26.60
CA ASP A 81 3.51 -30.97 27.21
C ASP A 81 4.15 -29.72 27.83
N ILE A 82 4.51 -28.75 26.96
CA ILE A 82 5.13 -27.50 27.39
C ILE A 82 4.06 -26.41 27.47
N THR A 83 3.89 -25.85 28.66
CA THR A 83 3.01 -24.69 28.86
C THR A 83 3.74 -23.40 28.52
N TYR A 84 3.16 -22.58 27.64
CA TYR A 84 3.64 -21.25 27.32
C TYR A 84 2.70 -20.18 27.86
N CYS A 85 3.28 -19.11 28.42
CA CYS A 85 2.59 -17.90 28.82
C CYS A 85 3.05 -16.74 27.93
N VAL A 86 2.11 -16.00 27.35
CA VAL A 86 2.41 -14.84 26.54
C VAL A 86 1.85 -13.61 27.23
N GLU A 87 2.73 -12.69 27.61
CA GLU A 87 2.37 -11.48 28.33
C GLU A 87 2.73 -10.23 27.56
N VAL A 88 1.99 -9.14 27.82
CA VAL A 88 2.24 -7.82 27.24
C VAL A 88 3.05 -6.99 28.22
N PHE A 89 4.35 -6.81 27.92
CA PHE A 89 5.24 -6.02 28.74
C PHE A 89 4.94 -4.51 28.57
N PRO A 90 4.56 -3.79 29.66
CA PRO A 90 4.08 -2.42 29.57
C PRO A 90 5.14 -1.41 29.09
N LYS A 91 6.42 -1.67 29.40
CA LYS A 91 7.56 -0.85 28.98
C LYS A 91 8.12 -1.21 27.60
N GLY A 92 7.64 -2.31 26.98
CA GLY A 92 8.00 -2.69 25.62
C GLY A 92 7.56 -1.66 24.59
N SER A 93 8.25 -1.62 23.46
CA SER A 93 7.95 -0.75 22.31
C SER A 93 7.53 -1.56 21.11
N GLU A 94 6.72 -0.95 20.23
CA GLU A 94 6.39 -1.53 18.91
C GLU A 94 7.63 -1.69 18.00
N MET A 95 8.72 -0.98 18.34
CA MET A 95 9.99 -1.05 17.62
C MET A 95 10.91 -2.17 18.12
N ASP A 96 10.52 -2.90 19.18
CA ASP A 96 11.34 -3.96 19.73
C ASP A 96 11.21 -5.20 18.85
N LEU A 97 12.31 -5.60 18.23
CA LEU A 97 12.39 -6.82 17.42
C LEU A 97 12.95 -8.02 18.20
N LYS A 98 13.41 -7.78 19.42
CA LYS A 98 13.87 -8.74 20.41
C LYS A 98 13.61 -8.16 21.81
N PRO A 99 13.68 -8.96 22.87
CA PRO A 99 13.70 -8.43 24.24
C PRO A 99 14.84 -7.41 24.40
N GLU A 100 14.54 -6.26 24.98
CA GLU A 100 15.50 -5.22 25.35
C GLU A 100 15.82 -5.36 26.84
N GLU A 101 16.85 -4.68 27.32
CA GLU A 101 17.38 -4.76 28.69
C GLU A 101 16.29 -4.76 29.77
N GLN A 102 15.29 -3.86 29.68
CA GLN A 102 14.18 -3.81 30.64
C GLN A 102 13.29 -5.06 30.63
N ALA A 103 13.17 -5.74 29.48
CA ALA A 103 12.43 -6.98 29.37
C ALA A 103 13.26 -8.16 29.89
N GLU A 104 14.58 -8.11 29.76
CA GLU A 104 15.52 -9.09 30.35
C GLU A 104 15.55 -8.95 31.86
N GLU A 105 15.62 -7.73 32.42
CA GLU A 105 15.48 -7.49 33.85
C GLU A 105 14.13 -8.02 34.40
N TYR A 106 13.04 -7.81 33.67
CA TYR A 106 11.74 -8.35 34.04
C TYR A 106 11.71 -9.87 34.00
N ALA A 107 12.41 -10.47 33.03
CA ALA A 107 12.54 -11.93 32.94
C ALA A 107 13.25 -12.55 34.16
N ASP A 108 14.20 -11.86 34.77
CA ASP A 108 14.84 -12.32 35.99
C ASP A 108 13.84 -12.45 37.16
N TYR A 109 12.94 -11.50 37.32
CA TYR A 109 11.85 -11.61 38.30
C TYR A 109 10.88 -12.77 37.97
N CYS A 110 10.52 -12.95 36.69
CA CYS A 110 9.68 -14.03 36.26
C CYS A 110 10.32 -15.42 36.48
N SER A 111 11.65 -15.48 36.40
CA SER A 111 12.41 -16.73 36.63
C SER A 111 12.24 -17.25 38.06
N VAL A 112 12.17 -16.36 39.04
CA VAL A 112 11.86 -16.69 40.43
C VAL A 112 10.43 -17.24 40.60
N ALA A 113 9.49 -16.78 39.76
CA ALA A 113 8.14 -17.27 39.73
C ALA A 113 7.95 -18.57 38.92
N GLY A 114 9.03 -19.20 38.45
CA GLY A 114 9.00 -20.48 37.72
C GLY A 114 8.85 -20.35 36.21
N TRP A 115 9.07 -19.16 35.63
CA TRP A 115 8.92 -18.89 34.20
C TRP A 115 10.25 -18.52 33.54
N GLU A 116 10.54 -19.04 32.38
CA GLU A 116 11.70 -18.74 31.56
C GLU A 116 11.30 -17.92 30.34
N LEU A 117 11.87 -16.73 30.17
CA LEU A 117 11.74 -15.96 28.94
C LEU A 117 12.46 -16.67 27.80
N ILE A 118 11.73 -17.02 26.73
CA ILE A 118 12.32 -17.63 25.55
C ILE A 118 12.67 -16.56 24.53
N ASP A 119 11.72 -15.69 24.21
CA ASP A 119 11.91 -14.58 23.28
C ASP A 119 10.76 -13.57 23.39
N GLY A 120 10.86 -12.48 22.65
CA GLY A 120 9.82 -11.47 22.56
C GLY A 120 9.99 -10.61 21.33
N GLN A 121 8.89 -10.00 20.91
CA GLN A 121 8.89 -9.01 19.85
C GLN A 121 7.78 -7.99 20.09
N ARG A 122 8.06 -6.72 19.78
CA ARG A 122 7.15 -5.63 20.11
C ARG A 122 6.95 -5.56 21.63
N LYS A 123 5.73 -5.65 22.11
CA LYS A 123 5.40 -5.71 23.55
C LYS A 123 5.17 -7.13 24.06
N PHE A 124 5.23 -8.14 23.21
CA PHE A 124 5.07 -9.51 23.62
C PHE A 124 6.34 -10.05 24.27
N CYS A 125 6.18 -10.67 25.43
CA CYS A 125 7.16 -11.55 26.07
C CYS A 125 6.58 -12.96 26.12
N ILE A 126 7.35 -13.93 25.63
CA ILE A 126 6.93 -15.34 25.52
C ILE A 126 7.73 -16.14 26.55
N PHE A 127 7.04 -16.66 27.54
CA PHE A 127 7.60 -17.44 28.62
C PHE A 127 7.25 -18.91 28.47
N ARG A 128 8.17 -19.77 28.89
CA ARG A 128 7.96 -21.20 29.05
C ARG A 128 7.90 -21.53 30.54
N ARG A 129 6.95 -22.35 30.95
CA ARG A 129 6.86 -22.83 32.33
C ARG A 129 7.99 -23.81 32.62
N ARG A 130 8.78 -23.54 33.65
CA ARG A 130 9.83 -24.42 34.17
C ARG A 130 9.40 -25.19 35.40
N ASP A 131 8.67 -24.51 36.29
CA ASP A 131 8.18 -25.09 37.52
C ASP A 131 6.70 -25.49 37.37
N PRO A 132 6.31 -26.72 37.71
CA PRO A 132 4.89 -27.11 37.77
C PRO A 132 4.03 -26.21 38.66
N ASP A 133 4.62 -25.66 39.73
CA ASP A 133 4.00 -24.78 40.71
C ASP A 133 4.14 -23.28 40.37
N ALA A 134 4.53 -22.95 39.13
CA ALA A 134 4.75 -21.57 38.69
C ALA A 134 3.50 -20.70 38.92
N MET A 135 3.70 -19.58 39.61
CA MET A 135 2.65 -18.59 39.87
C MET A 135 2.37 -17.73 38.64
N PRO A 136 1.14 -17.17 38.49
CA PRO A 136 0.87 -16.19 37.45
C PRO A 136 1.87 -15.04 37.48
N ILE A 137 2.37 -14.62 36.31
CA ILE A 137 3.37 -13.55 36.18
C ILE A 137 2.79 -12.19 36.59
N VAL A 138 1.51 -11.95 36.25
CA VAL A 138 0.77 -10.72 36.55
C VAL A 138 -0.63 -11.05 37.04
N THR A 139 -1.27 -10.09 37.74
CA THR A 139 -2.67 -10.23 38.11
C THR A 139 -3.58 -10.04 36.87
N GLU A 140 -4.83 -10.55 36.94
CA GLU A 140 -5.80 -10.39 35.83
C GLU A 140 -6.09 -8.92 35.53
N GLU A 141 -6.14 -8.07 36.56
CA GLU A 141 -6.36 -6.63 36.41
C GLU A 141 -5.19 -5.96 35.68
N GLU A 142 -3.98 -6.28 36.09
CA GLU A 142 -2.75 -5.73 35.48
C GLU A 142 -2.62 -6.21 34.03
N ARG A 143 -2.84 -7.49 33.77
CA ARG A 143 -2.84 -8.07 32.42
C ARG A 143 -3.83 -7.36 31.51
N PHE A 144 -5.06 -7.18 31.98
CA PHE A 144 -6.09 -6.48 31.23
C PHE A 144 -5.67 -5.04 30.89
N GLU A 145 -5.14 -4.29 31.85
CA GLU A 145 -4.72 -2.91 31.63
C GLU A 145 -3.54 -2.84 30.64
N ASN A 146 -2.56 -3.74 30.74
CA ASN A 146 -1.40 -3.80 29.84
C ASN A 146 -1.83 -4.09 28.41
N VAL A 147 -2.68 -5.12 28.21
CA VAL A 147 -3.24 -5.48 26.90
C VAL A 147 -4.08 -4.33 26.35
N ARG A 148 -4.97 -3.75 27.14
CA ARG A 148 -5.85 -2.65 26.73
C ARG A 148 -5.07 -1.42 26.28
N LYS A 149 -4.01 -1.04 27.03
CA LYS A 149 -3.14 0.09 26.66
C LYS A 149 -2.36 -0.18 25.39
N ALA A 150 -1.82 -1.39 25.24
CA ALA A 150 -1.06 -1.79 24.06
C ALA A 150 -1.95 -1.80 22.82
N GLU A 151 -3.10 -2.47 22.88
CA GLU A 151 -4.07 -2.57 21.79
C GLU A 151 -4.60 -1.21 21.34
N ARG A 152 -4.93 -0.31 22.29
CA ARG A 152 -5.38 1.05 21.97
C ARG A 152 -4.30 1.86 21.24
N ARG A 153 -3.03 1.77 21.66
CA ARG A 153 -1.92 2.47 21.01
C ARG A 153 -1.67 1.93 19.61
N GLU A 154 -1.72 0.63 19.44
CA GLU A 154 -1.60 -0.02 18.13
C GLU A 154 -2.71 0.44 17.19
N LEU A 155 -3.97 0.39 17.61
CA LEU A 155 -5.10 0.84 16.82
C LEU A 155 -4.99 2.30 16.38
N LEU A 156 -4.63 3.20 17.30
CA LEU A 156 -4.47 4.63 16.98
C LEU A 156 -3.39 4.87 15.93
N ARG A 157 -2.27 4.14 16.04
CA ARG A 157 -1.21 4.21 15.04
C ARG A 157 -1.66 3.66 13.69
N ASP A 158 -2.31 2.48 13.71
CA ASP A 158 -2.72 1.78 12.50
C ASP A 158 -3.91 2.44 11.78
N MET A 159 -4.66 3.33 12.46
CA MET A 159 -5.71 4.15 11.85
C MET A 159 -5.18 5.37 11.10
N LEU A 160 -4.01 5.89 11.47
CA LEU A 160 -3.51 7.16 10.93
C LEU A 160 -3.39 7.12 9.40
N VAL A 161 -2.70 6.12 8.85
CA VAL A 161 -2.45 6.01 7.40
C VAL A 161 -3.75 5.77 6.62
N PRO A 162 -4.62 4.79 6.96
CA PRO A 162 -5.90 4.63 6.27
C PRO A 162 -6.80 5.87 6.28
N VAL A 163 -6.87 6.59 7.41
CA VAL A 163 -7.66 7.82 7.49
C VAL A 163 -7.12 8.90 6.55
N LEU A 164 -5.81 9.16 6.60
CA LEU A 164 -5.19 10.18 5.76
C LEU A 164 -5.29 9.85 4.27
N LEU A 165 -4.99 8.61 3.88
CA LEU A 165 -5.08 8.18 2.48
C LEU A 165 -6.52 8.23 1.97
N THR A 166 -7.48 7.71 2.74
CA THR A 166 -8.89 7.74 2.34
C THR A 166 -9.39 9.17 2.21
N ALA A 167 -9.07 10.04 3.18
CA ALA A 167 -9.43 11.45 3.12
C ALA A 167 -8.82 12.14 1.90
N GLN A 168 -7.53 11.91 1.62
CA GLN A 168 -6.84 12.47 0.46
C GLN A 168 -7.49 12.04 -0.86
N PHE A 169 -7.76 10.73 -1.02
CA PHE A 169 -8.36 10.20 -2.25
C PHE A 169 -9.79 10.71 -2.45
N TRP A 170 -10.61 10.75 -1.40
CA TRP A 170 -11.95 11.30 -1.47
C TRP A 170 -11.95 12.81 -1.75
N CYS A 171 -11.01 13.58 -1.17
CA CYS A 171 -10.88 15.00 -1.47
C CYS A 171 -10.57 15.25 -2.95
N ARG A 172 -9.72 14.43 -3.58
CA ARG A 172 -9.43 14.51 -5.02
C ARG A 172 -10.63 14.06 -5.85
N ALA A 173 -11.19 12.89 -5.54
CA ALA A 173 -12.34 12.32 -6.23
C ALA A 173 -13.61 13.20 -6.18
N LEU A 174 -13.79 14.00 -5.14
CA LEU A 174 -14.92 14.94 -5.04
C LEU A 174 -14.57 16.38 -5.46
N GLY A 175 -13.27 16.66 -5.64
CA GLY A 175 -12.73 17.98 -5.98
C GLY A 175 -12.63 18.22 -7.48
N ARG A 176 -11.58 18.94 -7.87
CA ARG A 176 -11.32 19.32 -9.27
C ARG A 176 -10.99 18.13 -10.19
N GLU A 177 -10.38 17.09 -9.63
CA GLU A 177 -10.00 15.88 -10.37
C GLU A 177 -11.18 14.88 -10.51
N PHE A 178 -12.43 15.32 -10.29
CA PHE A 178 -13.60 14.43 -10.26
C PHE A 178 -13.72 13.60 -11.54
N ALA A 179 -13.57 14.22 -12.71
CA ALA A 179 -13.65 13.54 -13.99
C ALA A 179 -12.57 12.45 -14.15
N ASP A 180 -11.33 12.75 -13.78
CA ASP A 180 -10.22 11.80 -13.81
C ASP A 180 -10.48 10.57 -12.92
N TRP A 181 -11.08 10.78 -11.76
CA TRP A 181 -11.37 9.71 -10.81
C TRP A 181 -12.57 8.86 -11.21
N ILE A 182 -13.64 9.49 -11.72
CA ILE A 182 -14.91 8.79 -11.98
C ILE A 182 -14.86 7.92 -13.24
N PHE A 183 -14.08 8.32 -14.24
CA PHE A 183 -13.96 7.57 -15.50
C PHE A 183 -12.79 6.59 -15.53
N SER A 184 -11.81 6.69 -14.62
CA SER A 184 -10.66 5.80 -14.56
C SER A 184 -10.92 4.59 -13.65
N PRO A 185 -11.01 3.35 -14.17
CA PRO A 185 -11.22 2.16 -13.36
C PRO A 185 -10.13 1.94 -12.29
N PRO A 186 -8.82 2.19 -12.56
CA PRO A 186 -7.78 2.08 -11.53
C PRO A 186 -8.01 3.01 -10.35
N TYR A 187 -8.41 4.27 -10.60
CA TYR A 187 -8.65 5.22 -9.52
C TYR A 187 -9.89 4.87 -8.69
N LEU A 188 -10.96 4.41 -9.33
CA LEU A 188 -12.14 3.88 -8.61
C LEU A 188 -11.78 2.68 -7.74
N TRP A 189 -10.90 1.79 -8.22
CA TRP A 189 -10.42 0.67 -7.43
C TRP A 189 -9.60 1.11 -6.22
N ILE A 190 -8.68 2.07 -6.39
CA ILE A 190 -7.90 2.65 -5.28
C ILE A 190 -8.84 3.25 -4.23
N LEU A 191 -9.85 4.00 -4.66
CA LEU A 191 -10.85 4.61 -3.77
C LEU A 191 -11.64 3.56 -3.00
N LEU A 192 -12.07 2.50 -3.67
CA LEU A 192 -12.77 1.37 -3.06
C LEU A 192 -11.90 0.69 -2.00
N VAL A 193 -10.68 0.32 -2.35
CA VAL A 193 -9.75 -0.38 -1.44
C VAL A 193 -9.41 0.49 -0.24
N ALA A 194 -9.11 1.79 -0.44
CA ALA A 194 -8.83 2.71 0.67
C ALA A 194 -10.03 2.82 1.63
N THR A 195 -11.25 2.90 1.09
CA THR A 195 -12.47 2.96 1.88
C THR A 195 -12.71 1.67 2.67
N LEU A 196 -12.49 0.50 2.04
CA LEU A 196 -12.62 -0.80 2.70
C LEU A 196 -11.57 -1.00 3.81
N LEU A 197 -10.33 -0.55 3.58
CA LEU A 197 -9.28 -0.56 4.60
C LEU A 197 -9.66 0.29 5.80
N LEU A 198 -10.19 1.50 5.58
CA LEU A 198 -10.66 2.35 6.67
C LEU A 198 -11.86 1.70 7.41
N ALA A 199 -12.82 1.15 6.68
CA ALA A 199 -13.97 0.47 7.26
C ALA A 199 -13.55 -0.71 8.15
N GLU A 200 -12.58 -1.53 7.70
CA GLU A 200 -12.01 -2.63 8.50
C GLU A 200 -11.41 -2.11 9.80
N ARG A 201 -10.62 -1.03 9.74
CA ARG A 201 -10.01 -0.42 10.95
C ARG A 201 -11.07 0.14 11.91
N LEU A 202 -12.12 0.75 11.40
CA LEU A 202 -13.24 1.23 12.22
C LEU A 202 -13.98 0.07 12.91
N LEU A 203 -14.25 -1.01 12.17
CA LEU A 203 -14.85 -2.23 12.75
C LEU A 203 -13.97 -2.84 13.84
N GLN A 204 -12.65 -2.85 13.63
CA GLN A 204 -11.71 -3.33 14.62
C GLN A 204 -11.69 -2.44 15.87
N CYS A 205 -11.74 -1.12 15.69
CA CYS A 205 -11.87 -0.18 16.80
C CYS A 205 -13.13 -0.47 17.62
N GLY A 206 -14.29 -0.66 16.98
CA GLY A 206 -15.53 -1.04 17.63
C GLY A 206 -15.43 -2.35 18.42
N ARG A 207 -14.77 -3.39 17.86
CA ARG A 207 -14.54 -4.66 18.55
C ARG A 207 -13.64 -4.51 19.77
N THR A 208 -12.57 -3.73 19.67
CA THR A 208 -11.66 -3.47 20.80
C THR A 208 -12.35 -2.70 21.91
N ILE A 209 -13.19 -1.72 21.58
CA ILE A 209 -14.02 -1.00 22.55
C ILE A 209 -14.96 -2.00 23.26
N LEU A 210 -15.66 -2.82 22.50
CA LEU A 210 -16.59 -3.82 23.04
C LEU A 210 -15.88 -4.85 23.93
N TRP A 211 -14.70 -5.34 23.50
CA TRP A 211 -13.85 -6.21 24.31
C TRP A 211 -13.43 -5.53 25.61
N SER A 212 -13.03 -4.26 25.55
CA SER A 212 -12.60 -3.48 26.71
C SER A 212 -13.75 -3.27 27.71
N VAL A 213 -14.97 -3.00 27.22
CA VAL A 213 -16.16 -2.84 28.09
C VAL A 213 -16.52 -4.18 28.76
N ARG A 214 -16.58 -5.27 27.98
CA ARG A 214 -16.86 -6.62 28.51
C ARG A 214 -15.77 -7.09 29.48
N GLY A 215 -14.50 -6.81 29.21
CA GLY A 215 -13.38 -7.14 30.11
C GLY A 215 -13.48 -6.41 31.45
N LYS A 216 -13.80 -5.11 31.45
CA LYS A 216 -14.05 -4.37 32.70
C LYS A 216 -15.23 -4.93 33.49
N GLN A 217 -16.28 -5.36 32.81
CA GLN A 217 -17.44 -5.99 33.49
C GLN A 217 -17.04 -7.33 34.06
N ALA A 218 -16.31 -8.18 33.33
CA ALA A 218 -15.82 -9.48 33.80
C ALA A 218 -14.99 -9.36 35.08
N LEU A 219 -14.02 -8.39 35.08
CA LEU A 219 -13.21 -8.12 36.29
C LEU A 219 -14.05 -7.70 37.50
N ARG A 220 -15.05 -6.84 37.31
CA ARG A 220 -15.97 -6.44 38.40
C ARG A 220 -16.77 -7.61 38.96
N GLU A 221 -17.07 -8.61 38.13
CA GLU A 221 -17.81 -9.81 38.50
C GLU A 221 -16.89 -10.96 38.96
N GLY A 222 -15.56 -10.71 39.06
CA GLY A 222 -14.56 -11.73 39.45
C GLY A 222 -14.39 -12.84 38.39
N ARG A 223 -14.76 -12.59 37.12
CA ARG A 223 -14.61 -13.54 36.01
C ARG A 223 -13.35 -13.26 35.22
N PRO A 224 -12.66 -14.29 34.66
CA PRO A 224 -11.48 -14.09 33.82
C PRO A 224 -11.85 -13.37 32.53
N VAL A 225 -10.95 -12.53 32.05
CA VAL A 225 -11.07 -11.86 30.75
C VAL A 225 -10.63 -12.82 29.65
N SER A 226 -11.36 -12.82 28.52
CA SER A 226 -11.02 -13.69 27.38
C SER A 226 -9.99 -13.02 26.47
N TYR A 227 -8.90 -13.74 26.18
CA TYR A 227 -7.86 -13.38 25.22
C TYR A 227 -7.77 -14.42 24.09
N GLY A 228 -8.93 -14.88 23.64
CA GLY A 228 -9.08 -15.97 22.66
C GLY A 228 -8.94 -15.56 21.20
N ARG A 229 -8.98 -16.56 20.32
CA ARG A 229 -8.87 -16.39 18.85
C ARG A 229 -10.02 -15.55 18.28
N GLN A 230 -9.68 -14.73 17.26
CA GLN A 230 -10.64 -13.92 16.48
C GLN A 230 -10.66 -14.38 15.01
N PRO A 231 -11.34 -15.50 14.67
CA PRO A 231 -11.25 -16.10 13.32
C PRO A 231 -11.81 -15.21 12.22
N PHE A 232 -12.91 -14.48 12.48
CA PHE A 232 -13.52 -13.58 11.49
C PHE A 232 -12.59 -12.46 11.04
N ARG A 233 -11.73 -11.95 11.93
CA ARG A 233 -10.73 -10.93 11.59
C ARG A 233 -9.76 -11.44 10.52
N ARG A 234 -9.25 -12.66 10.67
CA ARG A 234 -8.30 -13.24 9.70
C ARG A 234 -8.89 -13.38 8.32
N ILE A 235 -10.15 -13.79 8.22
CA ILE A 235 -10.85 -13.89 6.93
C ILE A 235 -10.91 -12.50 6.27
N MET A 236 -11.27 -11.47 7.05
CA MET A 236 -11.34 -10.10 6.53
C MET A 236 -9.96 -9.57 6.08
N GLU A 237 -8.91 -9.82 6.85
CA GLU A 237 -7.53 -9.46 6.48
C GLU A 237 -7.12 -10.11 5.17
N TRP A 238 -7.40 -11.41 4.97
CA TRP A 238 -7.11 -12.10 3.71
C TRP A 238 -7.89 -11.55 2.53
N ILE A 239 -9.18 -11.25 2.70
CA ILE A 239 -10.00 -10.62 1.65
C ILE A 239 -9.38 -9.27 1.24
N LEU A 240 -8.98 -8.44 2.21
CA LEU A 240 -8.36 -7.14 1.92
C LEU A 240 -7.00 -7.27 1.24
N VAL A 241 -6.17 -8.24 1.62
CA VAL A 241 -4.90 -8.52 0.94
C VAL A 241 -5.15 -8.91 -0.52
N ILE A 242 -6.07 -9.83 -0.79
CA ILE A 242 -6.42 -10.24 -2.16
C ILE A 242 -6.94 -9.05 -2.98
N LEU A 243 -7.80 -8.22 -2.40
CA LEU A 243 -8.29 -7.02 -3.06
C LEU A 243 -7.16 -6.02 -3.36
N LEU A 244 -6.23 -5.84 -2.44
CA LEU A 244 -5.07 -4.97 -2.65
C LEU A 244 -4.18 -5.49 -3.76
N GLU A 245 -3.85 -6.79 -3.74
CA GLU A 245 -3.02 -7.44 -4.77
C GLU A 245 -3.68 -7.35 -6.16
N THR A 246 -4.97 -7.62 -6.26
CA THR A 246 -5.70 -7.49 -7.55
C THR A 246 -5.70 -6.06 -8.05
N GLY A 247 -5.83 -5.06 -7.16
CA GLY A 247 -5.74 -3.64 -7.52
C GLY A 247 -4.35 -3.24 -8.01
N VAL A 248 -3.29 -3.71 -7.36
CA VAL A 248 -1.90 -3.48 -7.81
C VAL A 248 -1.66 -4.09 -9.19
N VAL A 249 -2.13 -5.33 -9.44
CA VAL A 249 -2.02 -5.96 -10.75
C VAL A 249 -2.80 -5.19 -11.81
N ALA A 250 -4.04 -4.77 -11.52
CA ALA A 250 -4.84 -3.97 -12.43
C ALA A 250 -4.17 -2.63 -12.76
N LEU A 251 -3.59 -1.96 -11.76
CA LEU A 251 -2.83 -0.73 -11.95
C LEU A 251 -1.61 -0.96 -12.85
N LEU A 252 -0.83 -2.02 -12.60
CA LEU A 252 0.35 -2.36 -13.42
C LEU A 252 -0.02 -2.66 -14.88
N VAL A 253 -1.16 -3.32 -15.11
CA VAL A 253 -1.66 -3.61 -16.47
C VAL A 253 -2.14 -2.32 -17.16
N SER A 254 -2.70 -1.37 -16.40
CA SER A 254 -3.23 -0.10 -16.92
C SER A 254 -2.14 0.94 -17.21
N ILE A 255 -0.92 0.75 -16.68
CA ILE A 255 0.20 1.65 -16.95
C ILE A 255 0.67 1.41 -18.39
N SER A 256 0.41 2.38 -19.26
CA SER A 256 0.84 2.35 -20.67
C SER A 256 2.36 2.42 -20.85
N MET A 257 3.07 2.79 -19.79
CA MET A 257 4.51 3.03 -19.75
C MET A 257 5.27 1.83 -19.14
N PRO A 258 5.88 0.96 -19.92
CA PRO A 258 6.54 -0.25 -19.40
C PRO A 258 7.69 0.06 -18.43
N LYS A 259 8.39 1.18 -18.61
CA LYS A 259 9.47 1.63 -17.72
C LYS A 259 8.96 2.07 -16.36
N ALA A 260 7.82 2.78 -16.30
CA ALA A 260 7.18 3.18 -15.04
C ALA A 260 6.67 1.96 -14.26
N GLY A 261 6.08 0.98 -14.93
CA GLY A 261 5.69 -0.29 -14.33
C GLY A 261 6.88 -1.05 -13.74
N LEU A 262 8.00 -1.13 -14.47
CA LEU A 262 9.22 -1.77 -13.99
C LEU A 262 9.83 -1.04 -12.78
N ALA A 263 9.83 0.30 -12.79
CA ALA A 263 10.29 1.13 -11.68
C ALA A 263 9.44 0.91 -10.41
N LEU A 264 8.11 0.80 -10.56
CA LEU A 264 7.20 0.52 -9.45
C LEU A 264 7.47 -0.86 -8.84
N VAL A 265 7.59 -1.91 -9.67
CA VAL A 265 7.93 -3.28 -9.21
C VAL A 265 9.28 -3.30 -8.52
N GLY A 266 10.29 -2.65 -9.08
CA GLY A 266 11.62 -2.52 -8.47
C GLY A 266 11.56 -1.84 -7.10
N SER A 267 10.78 -0.79 -6.97
CA SER A 267 10.59 -0.06 -5.71
C SER A 267 9.92 -0.92 -4.62
N ILE A 268 8.89 -1.65 -4.98
CA ILE A 268 8.23 -2.62 -4.07
C ILE A 268 9.23 -3.68 -3.61
N PHE A 269 10.04 -4.22 -4.53
CA PHE A 269 11.06 -5.21 -4.21
C PHE A 269 12.10 -4.69 -3.23
N VAL A 270 12.57 -3.45 -3.39
CA VAL A 270 13.51 -2.78 -2.46
C VAL A 270 12.89 -2.64 -1.07
N ILE A 271 11.63 -2.18 -0.98
CA ILE A 271 10.92 -2.05 0.30
C ILE A 271 10.81 -3.40 1.01
N LEU A 272 10.38 -4.44 0.30
CA LEU A 272 10.22 -5.78 0.86
C LEU A 272 11.55 -6.36 1.35
N THR A 273 12.61 -6.19 0.55
CA THR A 273 13.96 -6.68 0.89
C THR A 273 14.51 -5.96 2.12
N PHE A 274 14.35 -4.64 2.20
CA PHE A 274 14.79 -3.84 3.36
C PHE A 274 14.03 -4.23 4.63
N THR A 275 12.70 -4.37 4.53
CA THR A 275 11.87 -4.81 5.66
C THR A 275 12.25 -6.22 6.12
N ALA A 276 12.45 -7.14 5.18
CA ALA A 276 12.88 -8.51 5.48
C ALA A 276 14.25 -8.52 6.17
N ALA A 277 15.19 -7.69 5.74
CA ALA A 277 16.50 -7.56 6.37
C ALA A 277 16.39 -7.07 7.83
N ILE A 278 15.60 -6.03 8.11
CA ILE A 278 15.36 -5.54 9.47
C ILE A 278 14.78 -6.66 10.35
N LEU A 279 13.78 -7.38 9.88
CA LEU A 279 13.16 -8.49 10.63
C LEU A 279 14.12 -9.67 10.83
N TRP A 280 15.05 -9.88 9.91
CA TRP A 280 16.07 -10.94 10.02
C TRP A 280 17.13 -10.61 11.04
N PHE A 281 17.73 -9.40 10.96
CA PHE A 281 18.84 -9.00 11.83
C PHE A 281 18.41 -8.60 13.24
N ARG A 282 17.13 -8.23 13.42
CA ARG A 282 16.56 -7.85 14.73
C ARG A 282 17.43 -6.82 15.48
N PRO A 283 17.69 -5.62 14.88
CA PRO A 283 18.46 -4.58 15.54
C PRO A 283 17.81 -4.14 16.86
N SER A 284 18.59 -3.52 17.77
CA SER A 284 18.07 -2.91 18.98
C SER A 284 17.06 -1.81 18.68
N ARG A 285 16.21 -1.44 19.66
CA ARG A 285 15.17 -0.40 19.53
C ARG A 285 15.69 0.89 18.89
N GLY A 286 16.82 1.42 19.42
CA GLY A 286 17.41 2.66 18.90
C GLY A 286 17.88 2.52 17.45
N ALA A 287 18.60 1.44 17.12
CA ALA A 287 19.05 1.17 15.77
C ALA A 287 17.89 0.96 14.81
N ASN A 288 16.84 0.23 15.22
CA ASN A 288 15.63 0.02 14.41
C ASN A 288 14.91 1.33 14.11
N TRP A 289 14.80 2.23 15.08
CA TRP A 289 14.19 3.55 14.89
C TRP A 289 14.94 4.38 13.84
N TRP A 290 16.28 4.44 13.92
CA TRP A 290 17.12 5.13 12.96
C TRP A 290 17.08 4.48 11.56
N LEU A 291 17.05 3.14 11.49
CA LEU A 291 16.91 2.41 10.22
C LEU A 291 15.55 2.69 9.55
N GLN A 292 14.46 2.76 10.30
CA GLN A 292 13.15 3.05 9.74
C GLN A 292 13.05 4.50 9.26
N ILE A 293 13.55 5.47 10.00
CA ILE A 293 13.55 6.88 9.59
C ILE A 293 14.51 7.10 8.41
N GLY A 294 15.78 6.71 8.56
CA GLY A 294 16.79 6.88 7.53
C GLY A 294 16.47 6.09 6.27
N GLY A 295 15.98 4.86 6.42
CA GLY A 295 15.51 4.03 5.33
C GLY A 295 14.29 4.59 4.64
N GLY A 296 13.34 5.14 5.40
CA GLY A 296 12.16 5.82 4.85
C GLY A 296 12.54 7.06 4.04
N ILE A 297 13.40 7.91 4.56
CA ILE A 297 13.91 9.09 3.85
C ILE A 297 14.68 8.66 2.59
N GLY A 298 15.62 7.72 2.71
CA GLY A 298 16.40 7.21 1.57
C GLY A 298 15.53 6.60 0.48
N LEU A 299 14.52 5.84 0.85
CA LEU A 299 13.54 5.26 -0.07
C LEU A 299 12.73 6.36 -0.78
N THR A 300 12.29 7.39 -0.07
CA THR A 300 11.54 8.51 -0.66
C THR A 300 12.40 9.22 -1.71
N PHE A 301 13.66 9.53 -1.41
CA PHE A 301 14.59 10.10 -2.38
C PHE A 301 14.84 9.18 -3.56
N PHE A 302 15.02 7.89 -3.33
CA PHE A 302 15.17 6.90 -4.39
C PHE A 302 13.95 6.87 -5.31
N LEU A 303 12.74 6.86 -4.76
CA LEU A 303 11.50 6.88 -5.54
C LEU A 303 11.36 8.17 -6.36
N ILE A 304 11.73 9.33 -5.81
CA ILE A 304 11.74 10.59 -6.54
C ILE A 304 12.74 10.53 -7.72
N ILE A 305 13.96 10.06 -7.47
CA ILE A 305 14.99 9.95 -8.53
C ILE A 305 14.53 9.00 -9.63
N VAL A 306 13.98 7.84 -9.28
CA VAL A 306 13.46 6.86 -10.24
C VAL A 306 12.31 7.45 -11.05
N SER A 307 11.36 8.14 -10.41
CA SER A 307 10.24 8.78 -11.08
C SER A 307 10.72 9.86 -12.07
N VAL A 308 11.65 10.70 -11.65
CA VAL A 308 12.27 11.71 -12.51
C VAL A 308 13.00 11.06 -13.68
N ALA A 309 13.82 10.02 -13.43
CA ALA A 309 14.54 9.31 -14.49
C ALA A 309 13.60 8.66 -15.51
N VAL A 310 12.47 8.07 -15.06
CA VAL A 310 11.45 7.50 -15.96
C VAL A 310 10.87 8.58 -16.86
N VAL A 311 10.47 9.72 -16.31
CA VAL A 311 9.93 10.85 -17.09
C VAL A 311 10.93 11.33 -18.15
N PHE A 312 12.21 11.49 -17.78
CA PHE A 312 13.23 11.96 -18.74
C PHE A 312 13.71 10.90 -19.76
N THR A 313 13.44 9.62 -19.56
CA THR A 313 13.87 8.56 -20.49
C THR A 313 12.76 8.11 -21.45
N GLU A 314 11.56 8.63 -21.31
CA GLU A 314 10.48 8.36 -22.27
C GLU A 314 10.71 9.20 -23.52
N ASN A 315 10.81 8.50 -24.67
CA ASN A 315 10.94 9.15 -25.97
C ASN A 315 9.58 9.74 -26.34
N GLY A 316 9.37 11.03 -26.10
CA GLY A 316 8.13 11.75 -26.42
C GLY A 316 7.66 11.57 -27.88
N THR A 317 8.62 11.41 -28.82
CA THR A 317 8.30 11.19 -30.24
C THR A 317 7.51 9.91 -30.54
N ALA A 318 7.86 8.77 -29.89
CA ALA A 318 7.14 7.50 -30.11
C ALA A 318 5.73 7.53 -29.49
N GLU A 319 5.59 8.23 -28.39
CA GLU A 319 4.32 8.40 -27.67
C GLU A 319 3.40 9.38 -28.42
N ASN A 320 3.94 10.47 -28.93
CA ASN A 320 3.25 11.41 -29.81
C ASN A 320 2.70 10.71 -31.06
N GLN A 321 3.52 9.91 -31.76
CA GLN A 321 3.08 9.19 -32.95
C GLN A 321 1.94 8.18 -32.64
N LYS A 322 2.02 7.49 -31.49
CA LYS A 322 0.96 6.60 -31.05
C LYS A 322 -0.33 7.35 -30.71
N ALA A 323 -0.21 8.50 -30.04
CA ALA A 323 -1.35 9.35 -29.72
C ALA A 323 -2.00 9.88 -31.00
N LEU A 324 -1.21 10.42 -31.94
CA LEU A 324 -1.69 10.93 -33.24
C LEU A 324 -2.48 9.88 -34.03
N ALA A 325 -2.01 8.63 -34.04
CA ALA A 325 -2.71 7.55 -34.73
C ALA A 325 -4.08 7.21 -34.14
N GLN A 326 -4.38 7.65 -32.92
CA GLN A 326 -5.62 7.36 -32.19
C GLN A 326 -6.53 8.57 -32.08
N LEU A 327 -6.02 9.78 -32.32
CA LEU A 327 -6.80 11.01 -32.23
C LEU A 327 -7.86 11.06 -33.34
N PRO A 328 -9.14 11.23 -33.02
CA PRO A 328 -10.21 11.38 -34.02
C PRO A 328 -10.13 12.75 -34.72
N LEU A 329 -9.54 13.76 -34.03
CA LEU A 329 -9.51 15.14 -34.51
C LEU A 329 -8.10 15.73 -34.27
N THR A 330 -7.52 16.34 -35.33
CA THR A 330 -6.24 17.04 -35.31
C THR A 330 -6.34 18.34 -36.12
N GLN A 331 -5.38 19.25 -36.04
CA GLN A 331 -5.34 20.47 -36.83
C GLN A 331 -5.31 20.21 -38.33
N GLU A 332 -4.77 19.06 -38.77
CA GLU A 332 -4.78 18.66 -40.20
C GLU A 332 -6.18 18.50 -40.78
N ASN A 333 -7.21 18.31 -39.95
CA ASN A 333 -8.60 18.28 -40.37
C ASN A 333 -9.11 19.66 -40.78
N PHE A 334 -8.45 20.75 -40.38
CA PHE A 334 -8.88 22.12 -40.61
C PHE A 334 -8.02 22.89 -41.60
N ARG A 335 -6.71 22.55 -41.67
CA ARG A 335 -5.71 23.23 -42.51
C ARG A 335 -4.50 22.37 -42.80
N GLU A 336 -3.75 22.69 -43.83
CA GLU A 336 -2.46 22.05 -44.08
C GLU A 336 -1.44 22.43 -42.98
N MET A 337 -0.85 21.43 -42.39
CA MET A 337 0.18 21.57 -41.37
C MET A 337 1.53 21.09 -41.93
N ASN A 338 2.64 21.79 -41.61
CA ASN A 338 3.95 21.38 -42.02
C ASN A 338 4.70 20.72 -40.86
N GLY A 339 5.27 19.53 -41.09
CA GLY A 339 6.03 18.79 -40.10
C GLY A 339 5.17 17.87 -39.20
N GLU A 340 5.75 17.41 -38.11
CA GLU A 340 5.06 16.62 -37.07
C GLU A 340 4.76 17.52 -35.85
N PRO A 341 3.67 17.27 -35.09
CA PRO A 341 3.38 18.03 -33.89
C PRO A 341 4.42 17.81 -32.80
N ASP A 342 4.71 18.86 -32.05
CA ASP A 342 5.67 18.82 -30.92
C ASP A 342 5.13 18.02 -29.76
N TYR A 343 3.80 18.05 -29.57
CA TYR A 343 3.12 17.29 -28.53
C TYR A 343 1.78 16.77 -29.02
N ALA A 344 1.49 15.52 -28.69
CA ALA A 344 0.19 14.92 -28.87
C ALA A 344 -0.15 14.02 -27.67
N GLU A 345 -1.37 14.16 -27.17
CA GLU A 345 -1.91 13.33 -26.08
C GLU A 345 -3.28 12.80 -26.50
N TYR A 346 -3.51 11.53 -26.28
CA TYR A 346 -4.82 10.91 -26.41
C TYR A 346 -5.12 10.04 -25.20
N VAL A 347 -6.24 10.32 -24.52
CA VAL A 347 -6.73 9.56 -23.38
C VAL A 347 -8.14 9.11 -23.66
N SER A 348 -8.39 7.81 -23.55
CA SER A 348 -9.73 7.24 -23.63
C SER A 348 -9.93 6.31 -22.44
N GLU A 349 -10.86 6.68 -21.58
CA GLU A 349 -11.19 5.95 -20.35
C GLU A 349 -12.68 5.60 -20.32
N LYS A 350 -12.98 4.44 -19.76
CA LYS A 350 -14.36 3.97 -19.63
C LYS A 350 -14.54 3.28 -18.27
N SER A 351 -15.57 3.68 -17.55
CA SER A 351 -15.97 3.12 -16.28
C SER A 351 -17.46 2.76 -16.24
N ILE A 352 -17.93 2.31 -15.08
CA ILE A 352 -19.36 2.08 -14.83
C ILE A 352 -20.20 3.38 -14.85
N PHE A 353 -19.55 4.53 -14.74
CA PHE A 353 -20.19 5.85 -14.70
C PHE A 353 -20.27 6.51 -16.08
N GLY A 354 -19.55 6.02 -17.08
CA GLY A 354 -19.52 6.56 -18.42
C GLY A 354 -18.13 6.45 -19.06
N SER A 355 -17.86 7.34 -20.02
CA SER A 355 -16.58 7.42 -20.71
C SER A 355 -16.09 8.85 -20.82
N ARG A 356 -14.76 8.98 -20.93
CA ARG A 356 -14.05 10.21 -21.23
C ARG A 356 -13.13 9.99 -22.41
N MET A 357 -13.07 10.95 -23.31
CA MET A 357 -12.12 11.03 -24.40
C MET A 357 -11.48 12.42 -24.37
N LYS A 358 -10.16 12.47 -24.25
CA LYS A 358 -9.37 13.69 -24.29
C LYS A 358 -8.39 13.61 -25.43
N GLY A 359 -8.31 14.64 -26.24
CA GLY A 359 -7.30 14.85 -27.25
C GLY A 359 -6.63 16.20 -27.09
N THR A 360 -5.31 16.27 -27.19
CA THR A 360 -4.55 17.51 -27.21
C THR A 360 -3.45 17.39 -28.23
N VAL A 361 -3.32 18.37 -29.11
CA VAL A 361 -2.23 18.46 -30.08
C VAL A 361 -1.68 19.87 -30.05
N LEU A 362 -0.35 19.97 -29.99
CA LEU A 362 0.38 21.24 -30.00
C LEU A 362 1.39 21.21 -31.15
N TRP A 363 1.32 22.22 -32.01
CA TRP A 363 2.29 22.52 -33.04
C TRP A 363 3.04 23.80 -32.66
N MET A 364 4.36 23.82 -32.79
CA MET A 364 5.15 24.99 -32.56
C MET A 364 5.85 25.40 -33.88
N ASN A 365 5.79 26.67 -34.25
CA ASN A 365 6.51 27.19 -35.39
C ASN A 365 7.94 27.53 -34.98
N GLU A 366 8.80 27.91 -35.98
CA GLU A 366 10.20 28.31 -35.75
C GLU A 366 10.34 29.55 -34.83
N GLU A 367 9.29 30.35 -34.68
CA GLU A 367 9.23 31.54 -33.82
C GLU A 367 8.71 31.23 -32.41
N LEU A 368 8.50 29.92 -32.08
CA LEU A 368 7.93 29.44 -30.82
C LEU A 368 6.49 29.90 -30.57
N GLU A 369 5.75 30.28 -31.59
CA GLU A 369 4.30 30.46 -31.50
C GLU A 369 3.62 29.09 -31.65
N GLY A 370 2.82 28.74 -30.66
CA GLY A 370 2.11 27.48 -30.60
C GLY A 370 0.73 27.55 -31.25
N ASP A 371 0.30 26.46 -31.84
CA ASP A 371 -1.07 26.25 -32.26
C ASP A 371 -1.63 25.02 -31.56
N THR A 372 -2.56 25.25 -30.66
CA THR A 372 -3.10 24.25 -29.77
C THR A 372 -4.51 23.87 -30.19
N LEU A 373 -4.75 22.55 -30.26
CA LEU A 373 -6.09 22.00 -30.33
C LEU A 373 -6.26 21.07 -29.15
N SER A 374 -7.28 21.29 -28.34
CA SER A 374 -7.59 20.43 -27.19
C SER A 374 -9.11 20.21 -27.09
N TYR A 375 -9.51 19.01 -26.79
CA TYR A 375 -10.90 18.68 -26.51
C TYR A 375 -11.04 17.60 -25.46
N ASP A 376 -12.07 17.74 -24.63
CA ASP A 376 -12.52 16.76 -23.66
C ASP A 376 -13.99 16.45 -23.91
N VAL A 377 -14.30 15.18 -24.20
CA VAL A 377 -15.66 14.67 -24.36
C VAL A 377 -15.97 13.75 -23.21
N TYR A 378 -17.03 14.07 -22.49
CA TYR A 378 -17.53 13.27 -21.38
C TYR A 378 -18.91 12.71 -21.74
N ARG A 379 -19.12 11.42 -21.57
CA ARG A 379 -20.41 10.77 -21.78
C ARG A 379 -20.85 10.01 -20.54
N SER A 380 -22.08 10.18 -20.13
CA SER A 380 -22.63 9.47 -18.99
C SER A 380 -24.16 9.40 -19.05
N ARG A 381 -24.71 8.23 -18.77
CA ARG A 381 -26.13 8.04 -18.53
C ARG A 381 -26.63 8.65 -17.21
N TYR A 382 -25.71 9.11 -16.36
CA TYR A 382 -26.04 9.69 -15.05
C TYR A 382 -25.93 11.22 -15.11
N ALA A 383 -27.06 11.91 -15.13
CA ALA A 383 -27.11 13.36 -15.18
C ALA A 383 -26.28 14.05 -14.09
N TRP A 384 -26.26 13.50 -12.87
CA TRP A 384 -25.47 14.06 -11.76
C TRP A 384 -23.96 14.07 -12.02
N VAL A 385 -23.44 13.11 -12.81
CA VAL A 385 -22.03 13.07 -13.23
C VAL A 385 -21.73 14.24 -14.15
N LEU A 386 -22.56 14.41 -15.19
CA LEU A 386 -22.43 15.50 -16.16
C LEU A 386 -22.60 16.87 -15.48
N ASP A 387 -23.60 17.02 -14.60
CA ASP A 387 -23.81 18.26 -13.84
C ASP A 387 -22.61 18.64 -13.00
N LYS A 388 -21.97 17.66 -12.36
CA LYS A 388 -20.77 17.88 -11.54
C LYS A 388 -19.60 18.32 -12.40
N ILE A 389 -19.35 17.65 -13.53
CA ILE A 389 -18.27 17.98 -14.46
C ILE A 389 -18.52 19.36 -15.07
N TRP A 390 -19.75 19.60 -15.59
CA TRP A 390 -20.15 20.88 -16.16
C TRP A 390 -19.85 22.04 -15.22
N LYS A 391 -20.24 21.92 -13.94
CA LYS A 391 -19.97 22.95 -12.95
C LYS A 391 -18.48 23.12 -12.65
N THR A 392 -17.69 22.03 -12.64
CA THR A 392 -16.27 22.07 -12.28
C THR A 392 -15.43 22.64 -13.42
N GLU A 393 -15.64 22.16 -14.66
CA GLU A 393 -14.86 22.52 -15.84
C GLU A 393 -15.23 23.92 -16.37
N ARG A 394 -16.51 24.28 -16.36
CA ARG A 394 -16.93 25.61 -16.75
C ARG A 394 -16.27 26.73 -15.94
N ASP A 395 -15.99 26.48 -14.65
CA ASP A 395 -15.32 27.46 -13.78
C ASP A 395 -13.77 27.45 -13.97
N ALA A 396 -13.22 26.62 -14.88
CA ALA A 396 -11.82 26.62 -15.25
C ALA A 396 -11.42 27.91 -15.99
N ALA A 397 -10.13 28.22 -15.99
CA ALA A 397 -9.62 29.53 -16.46
C ALA A 397 -10.05 29.86 -17.92
N TYR A 398 -10.03 28.84 -18.80
CA TYR A 398 -10.35 29.02 -20.22
C TYR A 398 -11.84 29.26 -20.51
N TYR A 399 -12.74 28.78 -19.63
CA TYR A 399 -14.19 28.81 -19.85
C TYR A 399 -14.91 29.74 -18.90
N ARG A 400 -14.21 30.40 -17.99
CA ARG A 400 -14.81 31.24 -16.93
C ARG A 400 -15.59 32.41 -17.48
N ASP A 401 -15.05 33.05 -18.50
CA ASP A 401 -15.59 34.26 -19.11
C ASP A 401 -16.43 33.96 -20.36
N ALA A 402 -16.73 32.66 -20.64
CA ALA A 402 -17.52 32.25 -21.76
C ALA A 402 -18.98 32.69 -21.63
N GLU A 403 -19.53 33.29 -22.69
CA GLU A 403 -20.92 33.74 -22.79
C GLU A 403 -21.75 32.77 -23.67
N GLU A 404 -23.05 32.77 -23.50
CA GLU A 404 -23.96 31.96 -24.31
C GLU A 404 -23.95 32.45 -25.75
N ILE A 405 -23.93 31.53 -26.73
CA ILE A 405 -23.86 31.85 -28.15
C ILE A 405 -25.25 31.66 -28.78
N ASP A 406 -25.68 32.67 -29.58
CA ASP A 406 -26.88 32.61 -30.41
C ASP A 406 -26.56 33.29 -31.78
N PRO A 407 -26.65 32.60 -32.95
CA PRO A 407 -27.11 31.23 -33.17
C PRO A 407 -26.12 30.17 -32.64
N ASN A 408 -26.64 28.97 -32.30
CA ASN A 408 -25.88 27.85 -31.76
C ASN A 408 -25.41 26.89 -32.89
N PRO A 409 -24.16 27.02 -33.39
CA PRO A 409 -23.66 26.15 -34.46
C PRO A 409 -23.24 24.76 -33.96
N TRP A 410 -23.28 24.52 -32.65
CA TRP A 410 -22.83 23.28 -32.00
C TRP A 410 -23.94 22.26 -31.77
N ASP A 411 -25.17 22.58 -32.16
CA ASP A 411 -26.36 21.75 -31.98
C ASP A 411 -26.50 21.18 -30.55
N ALA A 412 -26.15 21.98 -29.57
CA ALA A 412 -26.12 21.60 -28.14
C ALA A 412 -27.31 22.21 -27.39
N LEU A 413 -27.71 21.60 -26.28
CA LEU A 413 -28.75 22.12 -25.39
C LEU A 413 -28.34 23.44 -24.72
N GLU A 414 -27.07 23.57 -24.37
CA GLU A 414 -26.46 24.78 -23.83
C GLU A 414 -25.05 24.90 -24.41
N VAL A 415 -24.71 26.03 -24.99
CA VAL A 415 -23.38 26.31 -25.52
C VAL A 415 -22.89 27.65 -25.06
N ARG A 416 -21.62 27.70 -24.65
CA ARG A 416 -20.95 28.93 -24.27
C ARG A 416 -19.59 29.00 -24.95
N SER A 417 -19.19 30.20 -25.33
CA SER A 417 -17.87 30.46 -25.87
C SER A 417 -17.29 31.74 -25.30
N ASP A 418 -15.96 31.87 -25.32
CA ASP A 418 -15.29 33.15 -25.06
C ASP A 418 -15.50 34.16 -26.20
N MET A 419 -15.12 35.42 -26.01
CA MET A 419 -15.33 36.49 -27.00
C MET A 419 -14.62 36.26 -28.36
N GLY A 420 -13.69 35.32 -28.45
CA GLY A 420 -12.99 34.95 -29.69
C GLY A 420 -13.49 33.68 -30.35
N GLY A 421 -14.34 32.92 -29.70
CA GLY A 421 -14.78 31.60 -30.17
C GLY A 421 -13.68 30.51 -30.03
N ILE A 422 -12.64 30.78 -29.30
CA ILE A 422 -11.45 29.93 -29.10
C ILE A 422 -11.77 28.80 -28.13
N ALA A 423 -12.44 29.11 -27.02
CA ALA A 423 -12.81 28.16 -26.00
C ALA A 423 -14.36 27.97 -25.99
N VAL A 424 -14.80 26.74 -26.20
CA VAL A 424 -16.19 26.38 -26.26
C VAL A 424 -16.53 25.29 -25.24
N CYS A 425 -17.60 25.45 -24.49
CA CYS A 425 -18.20 24.39 -23.72
C CYS A 425 -19.64 24.17 -24.14
N ALA A 426 -19.96 22.94 -24.53
CA ALA A 426 -21.25 22.52 -25.02
C ALA A 426 -21.82 21.37 -24.21
N ARG A 427 -23.12 21.43 -23.94
CA ARG A 427 -23.86 20.42 -23.18
C ARG A 427 -24.92 19.80 -24.05
N TYR A 428 -24.89 18.48 -24.13
CA TYR A 428 -25.87 17.63 -24.79
C TYR A 428 -26.67 16.85 -23.72
N GLU A 429 -27.61 16.03 -24.15
CA GLU A 429 -28.45 15.25 -23.22
C GLU A 429 -27.64 14.26 -22.40
N ASP A 430 -26.72 13.52 -23.03
CA ASP A 430 -25.89 12.46 -22.42
C ASP A 430 -24.39 12.74 -22.51
N ALA A 431 -23.96 13.90 -23.03
CA ALA A 431 -22.57 14.26 -23.25
C ALA A 431 -22.26 15.72 -22.90
N LEU A 432 -20.96 15.97 -22.67
CA LEU A 432 -20.37 17.30 -22.55
C LEU A 432 -19.14 17.37 -23.45
N LEU A 433 -18.98 18.52 -24.11
CA LEU A 433 -17.78 18.87 -24.87
C LEU A 433 -17.15 20.12 -24.27
N PHE A 434 -15.84 20.04 -24.00
CA PHE A 434 -14.97 21.18 -23.73
C PHE A 434 -13.93 21.23 -24.84
N PHE A 435 -13.98 22.26 -25.64
CA PHE A 435 -13.14 22.44 -26.83
C PHE A 435 -12.32 23.72 -26.73
N TYR A 436 -11.07 23.66 -27.16
CA TYR A 436 -10.18 24.79 -27.27
C TYR A 436 -9.34 24.68 -28.54
N ALA A 437 -9.29 25.76 -29.32
CA ALA A 437 -8.42 25.89 -30.47
C ALA A 437 -7.97 27.34 -30.64
N ASP A 438 -6.69 27.60 -30.90
CA ASP A 438 -6.15 28.95 -31.06
C ASP A 438 -6.78 29.70 -32.25
N THR A 439 -7.38 28.97 -33.19
CA THR A 439 -8.18 29.53 -34.28
C THR A 439 -9.62 29.06 -34.12
N PRO A 440 -10.61 29.98 -34.05
CA PRO A 440 -12.03 29.62 -33.99
C PRO A 440 -12.46 28.80 -35.21
N PRO A 441 -13.20 27.68 -35.03
CA PRO A 441 -13.68 26.88 -36.15
C PRO A 441 -14.77 27.62 -36.94
N SER A 442 -14.79 27.42 -38.25
CA SER A 442 -15.89 27.85 -39.10
C SER A 442 -17.13 26.93 -38.90
N GLU A 443 -18.29 27.32 -39.43
CA GLU A 443 -19.52 26.50 -39.35
C GLU A 443 -19.29 25.09 -39.94
N ASP A 444 -18.69 24.98 -41.14
CA ASP A 444 -18.36 23.68 -41.76
C ASP A 444 -17.40 22.85 -40.92
N GLN A 445 -16.47 23.51 -40.26
CA GLN A 445 -15.51 22.86 -39.35
C GLN A 445 -16.17 22.41 -38.04
N THR A 446 -17.16 23.15 -37.55
CA THR A 446 -17.94 22.75 -36.38
C THR A 446 -18.73 21.48 -36.65
N GLU A 447 -19.37 21.34 -37.80
CA GLU A 447 -20.05 20.13 -38.21
C GLU A 447 -19.09 18.92 -38.28
N LEU A 448 -17.89 19.11 -38.84
CA LEU A 448 -16.86 18.10 -38.88
C LEU A 448 -16.38 17.68 -37.47
N ILE A 449 -16.26 18.64 -36.54
CA ILE A 449 -15.92 18.36 -35.13
C ILE A 449 -16.96 17.46 -34.48
N LEU A 450 -18.24 17.83 -34.67
CA LEU A 450 -19.35 17.07 -34.10
C LEU A 450 -19.42 15.65 -34.65
N GLU A 451 -19.25 15.50 -35.98
CA GLU A 451 -19.16 14.18 -36.61
C GLU A 451 -18.02 13.34 -36.09
N LYS A 452 -16.81 13.90 -36.07
CA LYS A 452 -15.59 13.22 -35.64
C LYS A 452 -15.58 12.81 -34.14
N LEU A 453 -16.23 13.61 -33.30
CA LEU A 453 -16.38 13.36 -31.88
C LEU A 453 -17.69 12.60 -31.57
N ASP A 454 -18.44 12.19 -32.59
CA ASP A 454 -19.67 11.40 -32.44
C ASP A 454 -20.71 12.12 -31.55
N LEU A 455 -20.89 13.43 -31.77
CA LEU A 455 -21.79 14.30 -30.98
C LEU A 455 -23.04 14.73 -31.77
N LEU A 456 -23.14 14.38 -33.04
CA LEU A 456 -24.37 14.56 -33.82
C LEU A 456 -25.41 13.57 -33.29
N GLU A 457 -26.64 14.08 -33.04
CA GLU A 457 -27.77 13.17 -32.81
C GLU A 457 -28.00 12.37 -34.09
N ASP A 458 -28.09 11.04 -34.00
CA ASP A 458 -28.53 10.23 -35.12
C ASP A 458 -29.94 10.75 -35.55
N ALA A 459 -29.98 11.36 -36.71
CA ALA A 459 -31.25 11.81 -37.31
C ALA A 459 -32.04 10.55 -37.69
N ASP A 460 -32.86 10.04 -36.74
CA ASP A 460 -33.88 9.03 -36.98
C ASP A 460 -35.12 9.61 -37.69
#